data_72cde5eb9a79080066af5e82b0c7b54f
#
_entry.id   72cde5eb9a79080066af5e82b0c7b54f
#
_cell.length_a   1.000
_cell.length_b   1.000
_cell.length_c   1.000
_cell.angle_alpha   90.00
_cell.angle_beta   90.00
_cell.angle_gamma   90.00
#
_symmetry.space_group_name_H-M   'P 1'
#
loop_
_entity.id
_entity.type
_entity.pdbx_description
1 polymer ?
#
loop_
_entity_poly.entity_id
_entity_poly.type
_entity_poly.pdbx_seq_one_letter_code
_entity_poly.pdbx_strand_id
1 'polypeptide(L)'
;FIRVFLADLNGDDRPEAIAANKGAQRPGQRDFVRSDPVSIYSVAGDPLDGANWQETILGKYSVPQNAEPVDLDDDGDLDIVIGSRGEERIAWFENLGDQVFIEHAIGTIGRHAHGFNMDYADMNGDGRLDIVSLTRRGVAWFQQPKNIDEGWIGHPIGAFPPDNLIGMTLVDVDGDGDQDLFAGGYSRGSRLQESDTPIDSPL
;
A
#
# COMPACT_ATOMS: atom_id res chain seq x y z
N PHE A 1 -0.94 5.50 13.44
CA PHE A 1 -1.40 4.64 12.34
C PHE A 1 -2.35 5.44 11.45
N ILE A 2 -2.33 5.17 10.12
CA ILE A 2 -3.28 5.76 9.20
C ILE A 2 -4.36 4.76 8.84
N ARG A 3 -3.97 3.53 8.59
CA ARG A 3 -4.82 2.40 8.32
C ARG A 3 -4.39 1.22 9.19
N VAL A 4 -5.35 0.41 9.55
CA VAL A 4 -5.18 -0.88 10.20
C VAL A 4 -6.04 -1.85 9.42
N PHE A 5 -5.46 -2.97 9.05
CA PHE A 5 -6.19 -4.07 8.44
C PHE A 5 -6.32 -5.20 9.44
N LEU A 6 -7.35 -6.00 9.28
CA LEU A 6 -7.56 -7.22 10.04
C LEU A 6 -7.62 -8.37 9.05
N ALA A 7 -6.75 -9.35 9.21
CA ALA A 7 -6.69 -10.53 8.37
C ALA A 7 -6.13 -11.71 9.16
N ASP A 8 -6.62 -12.90 8.88
CA ASP A 8 -6.07 -14.13 9.42
C ASP A 8 -4.82 -14.48 8.59
N LEU A 9 -3.64 -14.27 9.17
CA LEU A 9 -2.35 -14.46 8.51
C LEU A 9 -1.71 -15.82 8.80
N ASN A 10 -2.33 -16.60 9.68
CA ASN A 10 -1.77 -17.86 10.14
C ASN A 10 -2.74 -19.05 10.05
N GLY A 11 -3.96 -18.81 9.54
CA GLY A 11 -4.97 -19.84 9.32
C GLY A 11 -5.63 -20.38 10.60
N ASP A 12 -5.63 -19.59 11.69
CA ASP A 12 -6.19 -20.02 12.98
C ASP A 12 -7.65 -19.53 13.20
N ASP A 13 -8.27 -18.95 12.18
CA ASP A 13 -9.60 -18.32 12.20
C ASP A 13 -9.70 -17.08 13.10
N ARG A 14 -8.57 -16.47 13.47
CA ARG A 14 -8.52 -15.23 14.23
C ARG A 14 -7.72 -14.19 13.47
N PRO A 15 -8.29 -12.98 13.26
CA PRO A 15 -7.55 -11.97 12.53
C PRO A 15 -6.45 -11.33 13.37
N GLU A 16 -5.28 -11.20 12.79
CA GLU A 16 -4.23 -10.29 13.23
C GLU A 16 -4.55 -8.86 12.78
N ALA A 17 -4.09 -7.88 13.57
CA ALA A 17 -4.12 -6.48 13.15
C ALA A 17 -2.78 -6.10 12.51
N ILE A 18 -2.84 -5.60 11.27
CA ILE A 18 -1.67 -5.18 10.50
C ILE A 18 -1.64 -3.66 10.47
N ALA A 19 -0.54 -3.05 10.86
CA ALA A 19 -0.45 -1.60 10.97
C ALA A 19 0.89 -1.03 10.55
N ALA A 20 0.85 0.05 9.77
CA ALA A 20 2.00 0.89 9.47
C ALA A 20 2.03 2.11 10.39
N ASN A 21 3.12 2.29 11.14
CA ASN A 21 3.26 3.44 12.02
C ASN A 21 3.93 4.61 11.29
N LYS A 22 3.12 5.48 10.73
CA LYS A 22 3.61 6.66 10.00
C LYS A 22 4.42 7.64 10.86
N GLY A 23 4.31 7.57 12.17
CA GLY A 23 4.95 8.50 13.09
C GLY A 23 4.14 9.79 13.25
N ALA A 24 4.29 10.77 12.38
CA ALA A 24 3.62 12.06 12.48
C ALA A 24 2.45 12.21 11.48
N GLN A 25 1.40 12.94 11.88
CA GLN A 25 0.27 13.25 10.98
C GLN A 25 0.74 14.05 9.74
N ARG A 26 1.67 14.99 9.95
CA ARG A 26 2.31 15.78 8.89
C ARG A 26 3.82 15.57 9.01
N PRO A 27 4.38 14.58 8.30
CA PRO A 27 5.80 14.29 8.39
C PRO A 27 6.65 15.48 7.97
N GLY A 28 7.58 15.85 8.85
CA GLY A 28 8.62 16.85 8.59
C GLY A 28 9.97 16.17 8.27
N GLN A 29 11.02 16.95 8.09
CA GLN A 29 12.35 16.44 7.73
C GLN A 29 12.87 15.34 8.67
N ARG A 30 12.56 15.43 9.96
CA ARG A 30 12.99 14.42 10.95
C ARG A 30 12.30 13.08 10.78
N ASP A 31 11.05 13.08 10.31
CA ASP A 31 10.30 11.85 10.11
C ASP A 31 10.80 11.08 8.88
N PHE A 32 11.37 11.78 7.89
CA PHE A 32 11.98 11.17 6.70
C PHE A 32 13.36 10.54 6.94
N VAL A 33 13.94 10.74 8.11
CA VAL A 33 15.22 10.10 8.52
C VAL A 33 15.05 9.13 9.67
N ARG A 34 13.84 9.09 10.26
CA ARG A 34 13.47 8.13 11.30
C ARG A 34 12.80 6.94 10.65
N SER A 35 13.08 5.73 11.14
CA SER A 35 12.38 4.53 10.74
C SER A 35 11.34 4.15 11.80
N ASP A 36 10.10 3.99 11.39
CA ASP A 36 8.98 3.56 12.20
C ASP A 36 8.55 2.13 11.80
N PRO A 37 8.00 1.34 12.72
CA PRO A 37 7.67 -0.05 12.43
C PRO A 37 6.45 -0.22 11.55
N VAL A 38 6.48 -1.28 10.74
CA VAL A 38 5.31 -1.98 10.22
C VAL A 38 5.19 -3.26 11.02
N SER A 39 4.04 -3.48 11.64
CA SER A 39 3.86 -4.52 12.64
C SER A 39 2.58 -5.31 12.43
N ILE A 40 2.64 -6.57 12.83
CA ILE A 40 1.50 -7.45 13.05
C ILE A 40 1.24 -7.52 14.55
N TYR A 41 -0.01 -7.47 14.94
CA TYR A 41 -0.46 -7.65 16.32
C TYR A 41 -1.38 -8.85 16.40
N SER A 42 -0.94 -9.90 17.08
CA SER A 42 -1.75 -11.08 17.37
C SER A 42 -2.34 -11.02 18.78
N VAL A 43 -3.46 -11.67 19.00
CA VAL A 43 -4.12 -11.72 20.29
C VAL A 43 -4.29 -13.15 20.81
N ALA A 44 -3.79 -13.40 22.02
CA ALA A 44 -3.92 -14.69 22.70
C ALA A 44 -4.86 -14.57 23.90
N GLY A 45 -6.17 -14.61 23.67
CA GLY A 45 -7.18 -14.51 24.74
C GLY A 45 -8.24 -13.45 24.48
N ASP A 46 -8.65 -12.72 25.53
CA ASP A 46 -9.65 -11.65 25.41
C ASP A 46 -9.04 -10.44 24.68
N PRO A 47 -9.56 -10.05 23.49
CA PRO A 47 -9.04 -8.91 22.73
C PRO A 47 -9.25 -7.56 23.43
N LEU A 48 -10.10 -7.48 24.44
CA LEU A 48 -10.30 -6.27 25.23
C LEU A 48 -9.22 -6.06 26.29
N ASP A 49 -8.44 -7.09 26.59
CA ASP A 49 -7.27 -6.97 27.47
C ASP A 49 -6.01 -6.73 26.65
N GLY A 50 -5.45 -5.53 26.75
CA GLY A 50 -4.23 -5.17 26.03
C GLY A 50 -3.00 -6.03 26.36
N ALA A 51 -3.00 -6.72 27.51
CA ALA A 51 -1.92 -7.62 27.88
C ALA A 51 -1.89 -8.91 27.04
N ASN A 52 -2.99 -9.23 26.35
CA ASN A 52 -3.09 -10.40 25.47
C ASN A 52 -2.56 -10.15 24.04
N TRP A 53 -2.25 -8.88 23.71
CA TRP A 53 -1.72 -8.53 22.40
C TRP A 53 -0.20 -8.64 22.35
N GLN A 54 0.30 -9.24 21.28
CA GLN A 54 1.72 -9.36 21.00
C GLN A 54 2.04 -8.65 19.69
N GLU A 55 3.10 -7.86 19.68
CA GLU A 55 3.60 -7.18 18.50
C GLU A 55 4.73 -7.98 17.85
N THR A 56 4.60 -8.25 16.56
CA THR A 56 5.68 -8.73 15.69
C THR A 56 6.04 -7.64 14.69
N ILE A 57 7.26 -7.13 14.75
CA ILE A 57 7.75 -6.12 13.81
C ILE A 57 8.22 -6.82 12.54
N LEU A 58 7.58 -6.55 11.41
CA LEU A 58 7.98 -7.04 10.09
C LEU A 58 9.21 -6.29 9.57
N GLY A 59 9.20 -4.97 9.68
CA GLY A 59 10.27 -4.11 9.22
C GLY A 59 10.15 -2.70 9.74
N LYS A 60 11.16 -1.86 9.47
CA LYS A 60 11.17 -0.45 9.86
C LYS A 60 11.43 0.42 8.65
N TYR A 61 10.57 1.40 8.44
CA TYR A 61 10.55 2.25 7.25
C TYR A 61 10.40 3.72 7.60
N SER A 62 10.99 4.58 6.79
CA SER A 62 10.73 6.02 6.91
C SER A 62 9.35 6.36 6.38
N VAL A 63 8.49 6.89 7.24
CA VAL A 63 7.12 7.29 6.89
C VAL A 63 6.37 6.17 6.16
N PRO A 64 6.20 4.97 6.74
CA PRO A 64 5.37 3.94 6.13
C PRO A 64 3.93 4.42 6.08
N GLN A 65 3.24 4.17 4.96
CA GLN A 65 1.91 4.73 4.71
C GLN A 65 0.81 3.69 4.82
N ASN A 66 1.10 2.50 4.35
CA ASN A 66 0.15 1.42 4.22
C ASN A 66 0.84 0.07 4.44
N ALA A 67 0.06 -0.92 4.87
CA ALA A 67 0.46 -2.32 4.95
C ALA A 67 -0.80 -3.15 4.72
N GLU A 68 -0.99 -3.65 3.51
CA GLU A 68 -2.21 -4.30 3.05
C GLU A 68 -2.02 -5.81 2.94
N PRO A 69 -2.94 -6.62 3.50
CA PRO A 69 -2.94 -8.06 3.27
C PRO A 69 -3.47 -8.39 1.87
N VAL A 70 -2.78 -9.26 1.17
CA VAL A 70 -3.14 -9.77 -0.16
C VAL A 70 -2.41 -11.08 -0.40
N ASP A 71 -3.07 -12.08 -0.96
CA ASP A 71 -2.42 -13.27 -1.50
C ASP A 71 -1.82 -12.88 -2.86
N LEU A 72 -0.54 -12.48 -2.86
CA LEU A 72 0.07 -11.85 -4.03
C LEU A 72 0.61 -12.88 -5.03
N ASP A 73 1.07 -14.02 -4.55
CA ASP A 73 1.64 -15.08 -5.39
C ASP A 73 0.72 -16.28 -5.62
N ASP A 74 -0.54 -16.18 -5.13
CA ASP A 74 -1.60 -17.18 -5.31
C ASP A 74 -1.23 -18.55 -4.69
N ASP A 75 -0.52 -18.51 -3.55
CA ASP A 75 -0.16 -19.72 -2.79
C ASP A 75 -1.19 -20.07 -1.71
N GLY A 76 -2.15 -19.20 -1.43
CA GLY A 76 -3.24 -19.35 -0.47
C GLY A 76 -2.97 -18.72 0.89
N ASP A 77 -1.77 -18.26 1.17
CA ASP A 77 -1.41 -17.52 2.37
C ASP A 77 -1.51 -16.00 2.11
N LEU A 78 -1.97 -15.23 3.08
CA LEU A 78 -2.01 -13.78 2.91
C LEU A 78 -0.65 -13.16 3.18
N ASP A 79 -0.15 -12.47 2.19
CA ASP A 79 1.05 -11.65 2.24
C ASP A 79 0.77 -10.23 2.76
N ILE A 80 1.81 -9.40 2.86
CA ILE A 80 1.66 -7.99 3.23
C ILE A 80 2.43 -7.11 2.25
N VAL A 81 1.72 -6.25 1.52
CA VAL A 81 2.32 -5.23 0.67
C VAL A 81 2.38 -3.89 1.40
N ILE A 82 3.54 -3.27 1.38
CA ILE A 82 3.76 -2.00 2.07
C ILE A 82 4.18 -0.90 1.10
N GLY A 83 3.73 0.34 1.39
CA GLY A 83 4.21 1.55 0.75
C GLY A 83 4.94 2.45 1.73
N SER A 84 6.17 2.84 1.41
CA SER A 84 6.97 3.79 2.20
C SER A 84 7.20 5.08 1.44
N ARG A 85 6.67 6.17 1.99
CA ARG A 85 6.86 7.50 1.41
C ARG A 85 8.28 8.02 1.60
N GLY A 86 8.91 7.71 2.73
CA GLY A 86 10.26 8.19 3.04
C GLY A 86 11.32 7.44 2.25
N GLU A 87 11.11 6.16 2.00
CA GLU A 87 12.02 5.34 1.21
C GLU A 87 11.64 5.30 -0.28
N GLU A 88 10.50 5.92 -0.63
CA GLU A 88 10.06 6.08 -2.03
C GLU A 88 9.83 4.76 -2.75
N ARG A 89 9.44 3.71 -2.02
CA ARG A 89 9.31 2.35 -2.57
C ARG A 89 8.08 1.61 -2.07
N ILE A 90 7.74 0.57 -2.83
CA ILE A 90 6.83 -0.50 -2.43
C ILE A 90 7.69 -1.74 -2.15
N ALA A 91 7.33 -2.48 -1.13
CA ALA A 91 7.90 -3.78 -0.81
C ALA A 91 6.79 -4.77 -0.47
N TRP A 92 7.09 -6.05 -0.59
CA TRP A 92 6.24 -7.16 -0.31
C TRP A 92 6.89 -8.05 0.74
N PHE A 93 6.14 -8.43 1.75
CA PHE A 93 6.48 -9.47 2.69
C PHE A 93 5.71 -10.72 2.30
N GLU A 94 6.40 -11.64 1.64
CA GLU A 94 5.92 -12.98 1.33
C GLU A 94 5.75 -13.77 2.61
N ASN A 95 4.57 -14.32 2.84
CA ASN A 95 4.25 -15.18 3.97
C ASN A 95 4.56 -16.64 3.60
N LEU A 96 5.55 -17.22 4.21
CA LEU A 96 5.92 -18.63 3.98
C LEU A 96 5.19 -19.62 4.90
N GLY A 97 4.08 -19.17 5.52
CA GLY A 97 3.42 -19.91 6.57
C GLY A 97 4.08 -19.75 7.95
N ASP A 98 3.39 -20.19 9.00
CA ASP A 98 3.87 -20.12 10.40
C ASP A 98 4.35 -18.72 10.83
N GLN A 99 3.82 -17.64 10.22
CA GLN A 99 4.21 -16.23 10.41
C GLN A 99 5.71 -15.95 10.10
N VAL A 100 6.27 -16.68 9.17
CA VAL A 100 7.61 -16.42 8.63
C VAL A 100 7.46 -15.57 7.38
N PHE A 101 8.03 -14.38 7.40
CA PHE A 101 7.95 -13.41 6.29
C PHE A 101 9.32 -13.14 5.68
N ILE A 102 9.36 -13.05 4.35
CA ILE A 102 10.54 -12.62 3.59
C ILE A 102 10.22 -11.33 2.84
N GLU A 103 11.08 -10.31 2.98
CA GLU A 103 10.90 -9.04 2.28
C GLU A 103 11.46 -9.10 0.86
N HIS A 104 10.63 -8.72 -0.12
CA HIS A 104 11.00 -8.50 -1.52
C HIS A 104 10.79 -7.04 -1.91
N ALA A 105 11.74 -6.47 -2.65
CA ALA A 105 11.60 -5.13 -3.20
C ALA A 105 10.77 -5.17 -4.49
N ILE A 106 9.73 -4.36 -4.58
CA ILE A 106 8.88 -4.27 -5.78
C ILE A 106 9.34 -3.15 -6.69
N GLY A 107 9.35 -1.92 -6.20
CA GLY A 107 9.70 -0.81 -7.06
C GLY A 107 9.73 0.54 -6.38
N THR A 108 10.18 1.54 -7.15
CA THR A 108 10.30 2.91 -6.68
C THR A 108 9.10 3.72 -7.14
N ILE A 109 8.37 4.29 -6.19
CA ILE A 109 7.20 5.15 -6.45
C ILE A 109 7.57 6.64 -6.60
N GLY A 110 8.84 6.98 -6.40
CA GLY A 110 9.38 8.34 -6.52
C GLY A 110 9.20 9.20 -5.27
N ARG A 111 9.97 10.27 -5.23
CA ARG A 111 10.11 11.11 -4.03
C ARG A 111 8.79 11.73 -3.61
N HIS A 112 8.40 11.49 -2.36
CA HIS A 112 7.15 11.96 -1.76
C HIS A 112 5.86 11.42 -2.39
N ALA A 113 5.91 10.36 -3.18
CA ALA A 113 4.72 9.61 -3.52
C ALA A 113 4.04 9.09 -2.26
N HIS A 114 2.73 9.02 -2.30
CA HIS A 114 2.03 8.76 -1.06
C HIS A 114 2.02 7.29 -0.65
N GLY A 115 2.12 6.32 -1.57
CA GLY A 115 2.06 4.89 -1.24
C GLY A 115 0.84 4.49 -0.37
N PHE A 116 -0.21 5.30 -0.45
CA PHE A 116 -1.38 5.20 0.42
C PHE A 116 -2.40 4.22 -0.07
N ASN A 117 -2.58 4.22 -1.37
CA ASN A 117 -3.55 3.40 -2.04
C ASN A 117 -2.80 2.57 -3.04
N MET A 118 -2.93 1.30 -2.85
CA MET A 118 -2.56 0.27 -3.79
C MET A 118 -3.82 -0.48 -4.14
N ASP A 119 -3.86 -1.06 -5.31
CA ASP A 119 -4.89 -1.97 -5.75
C ASP A 119 -4.23 -3.09 -6.56
N TYR A 120 -4.90 -4.21 -6.71
CA TYR A 120 -4.29 -5.43 -7.22
C TYR A 120 -5.18 -6.02 -8.32
N ALA A 121 -4.60 -6.25 -9.48
CA ALA A 121 -5.27 -6.89 -10.60
C ALA A 121 -4.25 -7.48 -11.57
N ASP A 122 -4.65 -8.45 -12.36
CA ASP A 122 -3.87 -8.89 -13.52
C ASP A 122 -4.02 -7.85 -14.64
N MET A 123 -3.04 -6.94 -14.73
CA MET A 123 -3.09 -5.80 -15.66
C MET A 123 -2.68 -6.17 -17.09
N ASN A 124 -2.08 -7.33 -17.28
CA ASN A 124 -1.55 -7.76 -18.58
C ASN A 124 -2.13 -9.09 -19.09
N GLY A 125 -3.03 -9.73 -18.35
CA GLY A 125 -3.67 -10.98 -18.72
C GLY A 125 -2.78 -12.21 -18.60
N ASP A 126 -1.75 -12.17 -17.74
CA ASP A 126 -0.81 -13.27 -17.56
C ASP A 126 -1.13 -14.19 -16.39
N GLY A 127 -2.20 -13.91 -15.67
CA GLY A 127 -2.73 -14.70 -14.56
C GLY A 127 -2.09 -14.40 -13.21
N ARG A 128 -1.21 -13.40 -13.11
CA ARG A 128 -0.58 -12.97 -11.85
C ARG A 128 -1.13 -11.62 -11.42
N LEU A 129 -1.18 -11.40 -10.11
CA LEU A 129 -1.58 -10.10 -9.58
C LEU A 129 -0.46 -9.07 -9.72
N ASP A 130 -0.74 -8.01 -10.43
CA ASP A 130 0.09 -6.82 -10.49
C ASP A 130 -0.33 -5.82 -9.41
N ILE A 131 0.54 -4.86 -9.08
CA ILE A 131 0.25 -3.83 -8.10
C ILE A 131 0.06 -2.49 -8.80
N VAL A 132 -1.11 -1.88 -8.65
CA VAL A 132 -1.36 -0.51 -9.10
C VAL A 132 -1.19 0.44 -7.93
N SER A 133 -0.41 1.51 -8.11
CA SER A 133 -0.11 2.45 -7.03
C SER A 133 -0.03 3.89 -7.51
N LEU A 134 -0.36 4.79 -6.59
CA LEU A 134 -0.08 6.20 -6.76
C LEU A 134 1.42 6.45 -6.69
N THR A 135 1.94 7.14 -7.71
CA THR A 135 3.32 7.60 -7.77
C THR A 135 3.39 9.13 -7.67
N ARG A 136 4.58 9.68 -7.57
CA ARG A 136 4.75 11.15 -7.61
C ARG A 136 4.23 11.78 -8.91
N ARG A 137 4.22 11.03 -9.99
CA ARG A 137 3.87 11.54 -11.34
C ARG A 137 2.45 11.21 -11.76
N GLY A 138 1.70 10.49 -10.94
CA GLY A 138 0.36 10.00 -11.27
C GLY A 138 0.15 8.59 -10.79
N VAL A 139 -0.30 7.72 -11.67
CA VAL A 139 -0.53 6.30 -11.38
C VAL A 139 0.41 5.46 -12.22
N ALA A 140 0.90 4.39 -11.64
CA ALA A 140 1.66 3.35 -12.32
C ALA A 140 1.23 1.97 -11.81
N TRP A 141 1.41 0.95 -12.64
CA TRP A 141 1.32 -0.42 -12.20
C TRP A 141 2.69 -1.10 -12.27
N PHE A 142 2.91 -2.05 -11.38
CA PHE A 142 4.13 -2.82 -11.27
C PHE A 142 3.81 -4.26 -11.64
N GLN A 143 4.38 -4.69 -12.75
CA GLN A 143 4.20 -6.03 -13.27
C GLN A 143 4.90 -7.04 -12.40
N GLN A 144 4.14 -8.03 -11.92
CA GLN A 144 4.72 -9.16 -11.20
C GLN A 144 5.57 -10.01 -12.15
N PRO A 145 6.83 -10.28 -11.81
CA PRO A 145 7.67 -11.15 -12.62
C PRO A 145 7.20 -12.61 -12.58
N LYS A 146 7.51 -13.37 -13.62
CA LYS A 146 7.21 -14.81 -13.64
C LYS A 146 8.03 -15.59 -12.61
N ASN A 147 9.22 -15.13 -12.31
CA ASN A 147 10.10 -15.66 -11.29
C ASN A 147 10.44 -14.53 -10.32
N ILE A 148 10.23 -14.74 -9.04
CA ILE A 148 10.41 -13.72 -8.01
C ILE A 148 11.83 -13.14 -7.96
N ASP A 149 12.83 -13.89 -8.40
CA ASP A 149 14.21 -13.43 -8.52
C ASP A 149 14.41 -12.40 -9.67
N GLU A 150 13.43 -12.29 -10.58
CA GLU A 150 13.39 -11.26 -11.60
C GLU A 150 12.79 -9.98 -11.03
N GLY A 151 13.30 -8.83 -11.40
CA GLY A 151 12.80 -7.55 -10.88
C GLY A 151 11.41 -7.20 -11.43
N TRP A 152 10.58 -6.59 -10.62
CA TRP A 152 9.31 -6.01 -11.03
C TRP A 152 9.52 -4.87 -12.05
N ILE A 153 8.61 -4.74 -13.02
CA ILE A 153 8.69 -3.71 -14.05
C ILE A 153 7.58 -2.70 -13.85
N GLY A 154 7.97 -1.42 -13.64
CA GLY A 154 6.99 -0.34 -13.48
C GLY A 154 6.53 0.23 -14.82
N HIS A 155 5.22 0.32 -15.02
CA HIS A 155 4.55 0.87 -16.20
C HIS A 155 3.72 2.10 -15.80
N PRO A 156 3.97 3.29 -16.35
CA PRO A 156 3.13 4.46 -16.08
C PRO A 156 1.76 4.29 -16.76
N ILE A 157 0.68 4.57 -16.02
CA ILE A 157 -0.69 4.62 -16.56
C ILE A 157 -1.04 6.04 -16.97
N GLY A 158 -0.86 7.00 -16.08
CA GLY A 158 -1.21 8.39 -16.35
C GLY A 158 -0.67 9.36 -15.32
N ALA A 159 -0.67 10.64 -15.72
CA ALA A 159 -0.26 11.75 -14.86
C ALA A 159 -1.28 12.90 -14.97
N PHE A 160 -1.60 13.51 -13.83
CA PHE A 160 -2.66 14.53 -13.72
C PHE A 160 -2.15 15.81 -13.05
N PRO A 161 -1.13 16.49 -13.66
CA PRO A 161 -0.68 17.77 -13.11
C PRO A 161 -1.72 18.87 -13.37
N PRO A 162 -1.89 19.84 -12.45
CA PRO A 162 -1.09 20.07 -11.26
C PRO A 162 -1.57 19.34 -9.99
N ASP A 163 -2.56 18.47 -10.10
CA ASP A 163 -3.22 17.84 -8.97
C ASP A 163 -2.37 16.78 -8.27
N ASN A 164 -2.66 16.57 -6.99
CA ASN A 164 -2.07 15.49 -6.22
C ASN A 164 -3.14 14.43 -6.02
N LEU A 165 -2.96 13.27 -6.61
CA LEU A 165 -3.82 12.13 -6.38
C LEU A 165 -3.60 11.59 -4.96
N ILE A 166 -4.68 11.25 -4.27
CA ILE A 166 -4.66 10.72 -2.91
C ILE A 166 -5.48 9.47 -2.72
N GLY A 167 -6.34 9.15 -3.69
CA GLY A 167 -7.16 7.95 -3.71
C GLY A 167 -7.21 7.37 -5.11
N MET A 168 -7.30 6.05 -5.17
CA MET A 168 -7.55 5.30 -6.40
C MET A 168 -8.23 4.00 -6.07
N THR A 169 -8.89 3.42 -7.06
CA THR A 169 -9.40 2.05 -7.04
C THR A 169 -9.56 1.53 -8.46
N LEU A 170 -9.46 0.21 -8.59
CA LEU A 170 -9.76 -0.51 -9.82
C LEU A 170 -11.17 -1.09 -9.71
N VAL A 171 -11.91 -1.07 -10.79
CA VAL A 171 -13.24 -1.66 -10.91
C VAL A 171 -13.62 -1.80 -12.38
N ASP A 172 -14.19 -2.90 -12.76
CA ASP A 172 -14.83 -3.07 -14.09
C ASP A 172 -16.19 -2.36 -14.06
N VAL A 173 -16.25 -1.13 -14.58
CA VAL A 173 -17.46 -0.28 -14.51
C VAL A 173 -18.46 -0.62 -15.60
N ASP A 174 -18.01 -0.97 -16.78
CA ASP A 174 -18.88 -1.23 -17.92
C ASP A 174 -19.15 -2.70 -18.18
N GLY A 175 -18.50 -3.59 -17.43
CA GLY A 175 -18.73 -5.04 -17.45
C GLY A 175 -18.08 -5.71 -18.66
N ASP A 176 -17.02 -5.12 -19.23
CA ASP A 176 -16.32 -5.67 -20.39
C ASP A 176 -15.20 -6.66 -20.02
N GLY A 177 -14.89 -6.78 -18.74
CA GLY A 177 -13.89 -7.68 -18.17
C GLY A 177 -12.53 -7.06 -17.94
N ASP A 178 -12.32 -5.82 -18.39
CA ASP A 178 -11.09 -5.06 -18.14
C ASP A 178 -11.24 -4.20 -16.88
N GLN A 179 -10.13 -3.89 -16.21
CA GLN A 179 -10.17 -3.06 -15.02
C GLN A 179 -10.07 -1.58 -15.37
N ASP A 180 -11.09 -0.82 -15.00
CA ASP A 180 -11.08 0.62 -15.07
C ASP A 180 -10.38 1.22 -13.85
N LEU A 181 -9.70 2.35 -14.04
CA LEU A 181 -9.02 3.06 -12.95
C LEU A 181 -9.79 4.34 -12.59
N PHE A 182 -10.24 4.41 -11.35
CA PHE A 182 -10.74 5.64 -10.74
C PHE A 182 -9.64 6.22 -9.83
N ALA A 183 -9.30 7.49 -10.06
CA ALA A 183 -8.35 8.19 -9.22
C ALA A 183 -8.85 9.58 -8.88
N GLY A 184 -8.72 9.98 -7.63
CA GLY A 184 -9.15 11.27 -7.12
C GLY A 184 -8.06 11.97 -6.31
N GLY A 185 -8.13 13.29 -6.26
CA GLY A 185 -7.13 14.07 -5.57
C GLY A 185 -7.59 15.47 -5.22
N TYR A 186 -6.64 16.36 -5.00
CA TYR A 186 -6.90 17.76 -4.77
C TYR A 186 -5.87 18.64 -5.46
N SER A 187 -6.30 19.80 -5.96
CA SER A 187 -5.36 20.80 -6.46
C SER A 187 -4.56 21.42 -5.31
N ARG A 188 -3.31 21.77 -5.55
CA ARG A 188 -2.42 22.33 -4.52
C ARG A 188 -2.93 23.62 -3.88
N GLY A 189 -3.83 24.35 -4.55
CA GLY A 189 -4.41 25.60 -4.06
C GLY A 189 -5.52 25.44 -3.05
N SER A 190 -6.26 24.33 -3.08
CA SER A 190 -7.52 24.18 -2.34
C SER A 190 -7.38 23.97 -0.82
N ARG A 191 -6.22 23.51 -0.34
CA ARG A 191 -5.98 23.35 1.11
C ARG A 191 -5.37 24.56 1.80
N LEU A 192 -4.90 25.53 1.05
CA LEU A 192 -4.20 26.72 1.58
C LEU A 192 -5.04 27.99 1.51
N GLN A 193 -6.14 27.98 0.79
CA GLN A 193 -7.07 29.10 0.70
C GLN A 193 -8.48 28.57 0.95
N GLU A 194 -9.15 29.11 1.95
CA GLU A 194 -10.60 29.05 2.11
C GLU A 194 -11.25 29.90 1.00
N SER A 195 -11.03 29.54 -0.26
CA SER A 195 -11.67 30.21 -1.38
C SER A 195 -12.69 29.27 -2.00
N ASP A 196 -13.90 29.77 -2.18
CA ASP A 196 -15.04 29.14 -2.87
C ASP A 196 -14.79 28.89 -4.36
N THR A 197 -13.56 28.71 -4.78
CA THR A 197 -13.24 28.39 -6.17
C THR A 197 -13.57 26.92 -6.44
N PRO A 198 -14.31 26.63 -7.51
CA PRO A 198 -14.57 25.27 -7.93
C PRO A 198 -13.26 24.53 -8.12
N ILE A 199 -13.17 23.34 -7.56
CA ILE A 199 -12.01 22.46 -7.69
C ILE A 199 -12.23 21.66 -8.97
N ASP A 200 -11.51 21.99 -10.02
CA ASP A 200 -11.42 21.16 -11.22
C ASP A 200 -10.43 20.01 -10.95
N SER A 201 -10.81 19.11 -10.05
CA SER A 201 -10.09 17.85 -9.91
C SER A 201 -10.72 16.83 -10.85
N PRO A 202 -9.96 16.13 -11.68
CA PRO A 202 -10.51 15.06 -12.48
C PRO A 202 -11.05 13.95 -11.58
N LEU A 203 -12.18 13.41 -11.95
CA LEU A 203 -12.76 12.19 -11.40
C LEU A 203 -12.01 10.98 -11.95
#